data_06de80a2d539a761e52e65ac0e1a7e50
#
_entry.id   06de80a2d539a761e52e65ac0e1a7e50
#
_cell.length_a   1.000
_cell.length_b   1.000
_cell.length_c   1.000
_cell.angle_alpha   90.00
_cell.angle_beta   90.00
_cell.angle_gamma   90.00
#
_symmetry.space_group_name_H-M   'P 1'
#
loop_
_entity.id
_entity.type
_entity.pdbx_description
1 polymer ?
#
loop_
_entity_poly.entity_id
_entity_poly.type
_entity_poly.pdbx_seq_one_letter_code
_entity_poly.pdbx_strand_id
1 'polypeptide(L)'
;FRSSNTIDLGEVKMSPDAIGLGEVSVIASIIKSDRQTPIPISNVKLAKIEEKIGNLEFPELLKSVPSVYVTRESGGYGDSRINMRGFDSSNLGVLINGVPINGMENGKVYWSNWSGLSDVSQFIQVQRGLGASALGISSVGGTMNMVTKSTEAQKGGSAYFGIGNDGFRKYSVSFSTGLMDNGWAITFMGSLNTGDGYVKGTNYEGWTYFGNISKVINDHHKLSLTAFGAPQWHNQRSTMH
;
A
#
# COMPACT_ATOMS: atom_id res chain seq x y z
N PHE A 1 28.16 39.40 -41.18
CA PHE A 1 26.74 39.20 -41.38
C PHE A 1 26.28 38.11 -40.41
N ARG A 2 25.70 38.50 -39.27
CA ARG A 2 24.97 37.59 -38.37
C ARG A 2 23.48 37.81 -38.62
N SER A 3 22.81 36.88 -39.25
CA SER A 3 21.37 36.85 -39.27
C SER A 3 20.91 36.27 -37.94
N SER A 4 20.33 37.08 -37.09
CA SER A 4 19.61 36.61 -35.90
C SER A 4 18.25 36.07 -36.36
N ASN A 5 18.12 34.75 -36.43
CA ASN A 5 16.81 34.11 -36.52
C ASN A 5 16.12 34.21 -35.17
N THR A 6 15.41 35.29 -34.95
CA THR A 6 14.46 35.36 -33.82
C THR A 6 13.18 34.71 -34.30
N ILE A 7 12.86 33.56 -33.75
CA ILE A 7 11.57 32.91 -33.97
C ILE A 7 10.64 33.51 -32.92
N ASP A 8 9.70 34.33 -33.35
CA ASP A 8 8.62 34.81 -32.49
C ASP A 8 7.61 33.66 -32.34
N LEU A 9 7.53 33.09 -31.16
CA LEU A 9 6.65 31.97 -30.85
C LEU A 9 5.20 32.39 -30.54
N GLY A 10 4.87 33.69 -30.66
CA GLY A 10 3.56 34.20 -30.32
C GLY A 10 3.23 34.05 -28.83
N GLU A 11 1.98 34.32 -28.49
CA GLU A 11 1.47 34.11 -27.11
C GLU A 11 1.29 32.60 -26.84
N VAL A 12 2.25 31.98 -26.16
CA VAL A 12 2.05 30.64 -25.63
C VAL A 12 1.13 30.72 -24.43
N LYS A 13 -0.15 30.49 -24.63
CA LYS A 13 -1.10 30.29 -23.52
C LYS A 13 -0.78 28.98 -22.82
N MET A 14 -0.03 29.07 -21.76
CA MET A 14 0.06 27.97 -20.79
C MET A 14 -1.23 27.98 -19.99
N SER A 15 -2.10 27.00 -20.21
CA SER A 15 -3.11 26.66 -19.23
C SER A 15 -2.36 26.17 -17.99
N PRO A 16 -2.59 26.76 -16.79
CA PRO A 16 -2.08 26.13 -15.58
C PRO A 16 -2.72 24.74 -15.57
N ASP A 17 -1.92 23.71 -15.77
CA ASP A 17 -2.27 22.39 -15.33
C ASP A 17 -2.29 22.53 -13.80
N ALA A 18 -3.47 22.84 -13.29
CA ALA A 18 -3.71 22.73 -11.88
C ALA A 18 -3.46 21.25 -11.60
N ILE A 19 -2.23 20.94 -11.16
CA ILE A 19 -2.01 19.75 -10.36
C ILE A 19 -2.98 19.96 -9.22
N GLY A 20 -4.18 19.41 -9.38
CA GLY A 20 -5.15 19.35 -8.32
C GLY A 20 -4.35 18.72 -7.19
N LEU A 21 -3.95 19.55 -6.23
CA LEU A 21 -3.57 19.07 -4.91
C LEU A 21 -4.81 18.32 -4.48
N GLY A 22 -4.81 16.99 -4.79
CA GLY A 22 -5.95 16.14 -4.55
C GLY A 22 -6.37 16.45 -3.14
N GLU A 23 -7.61 16.85 -3.01
CA GLU A 23 -8.24 17.20 -1.74
C GLU A 23 -7.68 16.25 -0.70
N VAL A 24 -6.88 16.77 0.24
CA VAL A 24 -6.32 15.97 1.29
C VAL A 24 -7.49 15.58 2.17
N SER A 25 -8.16 14.53 1.75
CA SER A 25 -9.18 13.89 2.55
C SER A 25 -8.54 13.63 3.89
N VAL A 26 -9.03 14.32 4.90
CA VAL A 26 -8.59 14.14 6.28
C VAL A 26 -9.16 12.83 6.77
N ILE A 27 -8.58 11.74 6.28
CA ILE A 27 -8.74 10.47 6.98
C ILE A 27 -8.03 10.69 8.32
N ALA A 28 -8.76 10.55 9.42
CA ALA A 28 -8.23 10.75 10.79
C ALA A 28 -6.96 9.93 11.07
N SER A 29 -6.66 8.95 10.21
CA SER A 29 -5.51 8.08 10.25
C SER A 29 -4.26 8.60 9.51
N ILE A 30 -4.32 9.76 8.83
CA ILE A 30 -3.19 10.32 8.11
C ILE A 30 -2.48 11.35 8.97
N ILE A 31 -1.21 11.11 9.24
CA ILE A 31 -0.37 12.12 9.88
C ILE A 31 0.04 13.12 8.80
N LYS A 32 -0.40 14.37 8.93
CA LYS A 32 0.07 15.44 8.05
C LYS A 32 1.55 15.67 8.29
N SER A 33 2.36 15.49 7.26
CA SER A 33 3.77 15.87 7.27
C SER A 33 3.84 17.38 7.07
N ASP A 34 3.96 18.13 8.14
CA ASP A 34 4.26 19.56 8.10
C ASP A 34 5.77 19.78 8.37
N ARG A 35 6.33 20.88 7.84
CA ARG A 35 7.73 21.28 8.13
C ARG A 35 7.99 21.51 9.63
N GLN A 36 6.94 21.75 10.40
CA GLN A 36 7.00 21.92 11.85
C GLN A 36 6.95 20.61 12.63
N THR A 37 6.67 19.47 11.95
CA THR A 37 6.59 18.18 12.62
C THR A 37 7.98 17.58 12.71
N PRO A 38 8.58 17.41 13.90
CA PRO A 38 9.95 16.90 14.07
C PRO A 38 10.07 15.40 13.80
N ILE A 39 9.02 14.75 13.27
CA ILE A 39 8.92 13.32 13.08
C ILE A 39 9.25 12.97 11.63
N PRO A 40 10.21 12.08 11.37
CA PRO A 40 10.55 11.67 10.01
C PRO A 40 9.46 10.75 9.44
N ILE A 41 8.65 11.29 8.54
CA ILE A 41 7.58 10.58 7.84
C ILE A 41 7.99 10.37 6.39
N SER A 42 7.73 9.18 5.85
CA SER A 42 7.87 8.87 4.43
C SER A 42 6.55 8.34 3.88
N ASN A 43 6.13 8.90 2.75
CA ASN A 43 4.91 8.46 2.06
C ASN A 43 5.29 7.74 0.76
N VAL A 44 4.85 6.49 0.60
CA VAL A 44 4.96 5.74 -0.65
C VAL A 44 3.63 5.89 -1.39
N LYS A 45 3.66 6.64 -2.48
CA LYS A 45 2.45 6.94 -3.28
C LYS A 45 2.05 5.76 -4.17
N LEU A 46 0.78 5.72 -4.57
CA LEU A 46 0.19 4.70 -5.44
C LEU A 46 1.03 4.43 -6.70
N ALA A 47 1.43 5.46 -7.44
CA ALA A 47 2.22 5.30 -8.65
C ALA A 47 3.51 4.49 -8.42
N LYS A 48 4.19 4.70 -7.28
CA LYS A 48 5.39 3.94 -6.91
C LYS A 48 5.07 2.51 -6.46
N ILE A 49 3.89 2.30 -5.91
CA ILE A 49 3.39 0.96 -5.55
C ILE A 49 3.11 0.20 -6.84
N GLU A 50 2.36 0.77 -7.77
CA GLU A 50 1.97 0.15 -9.05
C GLU A 50 3.18 -0.18 -9.93
N GLU A 51 4.20 0.70 -9.96
CA GLU A 51 5.46 0.46 -10.67
C GLU A 51 6.21 -0.77 -10.16
N LYS A 52 6.14 -1.04 -8.85
CA LYS A 52 6.96 -2.06 -8.18
C LYS A 52 6.21 -3.33 -7.83
N ILE A 53 4.89 -3.32 -7.89
CA ILE A 53 4.06 -4.37 -7.32
C ILE A 53 4.36 -5.76 -7.89
N GLY A 54 4.59 -5.91 -9.18
CA GLY A 54 4.97 -7.14 -9.87
C GLY A 54 4.65 -8.42 -9.09
N ASN A 55 5.70 -9.18 -8.78
CA ASN A 55 5.67 -10.37 -7.92
C ASN A 55 6.14 -10.10 -6.48
N LEU A 56 6.30 -8.81 -6.11
CA LEU A 56 6.79 -8.45 -4.79
C LEU A 56 5.68 -8.61 -3.74
N GLU A 57 6.07 -9.07 -2.56
CA GLU A 57 5.24 -9.03 -1.39
C GLU A 57 5.12 -7.59 -0.87
N PHE A 58 4.05 -7.30 -0.14
CA PHE A 58 3.81 -5.97 0.40
C PHE A 58 5.03 -5.35 1.13
N PRO A 59 5.74 -6.06 2.02
CA PRO A 59 6.91 -5.52 2.68
C PRO A 59 8.02 -5.09 1.74
N GLU A 60 8.18 -5.76 0.62
CA GLU A 60 9.25 -5.48 -0.34
C GLU A 60 9.09 -4.13 -1.04
N LEU A 61 7.87 -3.60 -1.12
CA LEU A 61 7.61 -2.25 -1.62
C LEU A 61 8.31 -1.18 -0.79
N LEU A 62 8.61 -1.49 0.47
CA LEU A 62 9.23 -0.57 1.41
C LEU A 62 10.76 -0.61 1.41
N LYS A 63 11.40 -1.47 0.61
CA LYS A 63 12.87 -1.55 0.49
C LYS A 63 13.53 -0.20 0.13
N SER A 64 12.80 0.70 -0.51
CA SER A 64 13.30 2.04 -0.87
C SER A 64 13.05 3.10 0.20
N VAL A 65 12.40 2.76 1.31
CA VAL A 65 12.14 3.69 2.40
C VAL A 65 13.37 3.74 3.31
N PRO A 66 13.93 4.91 3.61
CA PRO A 66 15.07 5.02 4.49
C PRO A 66 14.84 4.38 5.85
N SER A 67 15.84 3.69 6.38
CA SER A 67 15.82 2.99 7.68
C SER A 67 14.83 1.82 7.77
N VAL A 68 14.27 1.36 6.67
CA VAL A 68 13.46 0.15 6.58
C VAL A 68 14.28 -0.93 5.88
N TYR A 69 14.41 -2.07 6.54
CA TYR A 69 15.09 -3.24 6.02
C TYR A 69 14.09 -4.40 5.88
N VAL A 70 14.05 -4.97 4.69
CA VAL A 70 13.11 -6.05 4.35
C VAL A 70 13.86 -7.26 3.84
N THR A 71 13.58 -8.42 4.38
CA THR A 71 14.12 -9.71 3.97
C THR A 71 13.01 -10.72 3.72
N ARG A 72 13.24 -11.65 2.81
CA ARG A 72 12.50 -12.92 2.74
C ARG A 72 13.28 -13.95 3.53
N GLU A 73 12.66 -14.62 4.47
CA GLU A 73 13.40 -15.51 5.38
C GLU A 73 13.63 -16.89 4.81
N SER A 74 12.59 -17.62 4.49
CA SER A 74 12.69 -19.03 4.09
C SER A 74 12.48 -19.25 2.58
N GLY A 75 12.24 -18.19 1.82
CA GLY A 75 11.83 -18.27 0.42
C GLY A 75 10.42 -18.82 0.22
N GLY A 76 9.65 -18.94 1.31
CA GLY A 76 8.24 -19.29 1.28
C GLY A 76 7.33 -18.10 0.96
N TYR A 77 6.06 -18.39 0.78
CA TYR A 77 5.03 -17.41 0.53
C TYR A 77 4.66 -16.62 1.80
N GLY A 78 4.73 -15.29 1.72
CA GLY A 78 4.37 -14.42 2.83
C GLY A 78 5.38 -14.38 3.99
N ASP A 79 6.60 -14.85 3.75
CA ASP A 79 7.67 -14.92 4.77
C ASP A 79 8.52 -13.66 4.88
N SER A 80 8.07 -12.56 4.31
CA SER A 80 8.82 -11.30 4.42
C SER A 80 8.83 -10.78 5.86
N ARG A 81 10.00 -10.27 6.28
CA ARG A 81 10.16 -9.52 7.54
C ARG A 81 10.52 -8.07 7.29
N ILE A 82 10.04 -7.23 8.18
CA ILE A 82 10.36 -5.81 8.19
C ILE A 82 11.06 -5.49 9.50
N ASN A 83 12.22 -4.84 9.38
CA ASN A 83 12.91 -4.20 10.49
C ASN A 83 12.99 -2.71 10.22
N MET A 84 12.78 -1.90 11.24
CA MET A 84 12.88 -0.45 11.14
C MET A 84 13.82 0.07 12.21
N ARG A 85 14.88 0.79 11.81
CA ARG A 85 15.91 1.29 12.73
C ARG A 85 16.52 0.19 13.61
N GLY A 86 16.60 -1.05 13.12
CA GLY A 86 17.08 -2.20 13.89
C GLY A 86 16.04 -2.87 14.78
N PHE A 87 14.84 -2.31 14.91
CA PHE A 87 13.75 -2.94 15.67
C PHE A 87 13.02 -3.98 14.81
N ASP A 88 12.73 -5.12 15.39
CA ASP A 88 11.92 -6.20 14.80
C ASP A 88 10.46 -5.77 14.61
N SER A 89 9.76 -6.47 13.73
CA SER A 89 8.34 -6.23 13.39
C SER A 89 7.40 -6.23 14.59
N SER A 90 7.71 -6.97 15.67
CA SER A 90 6.94 -6.96 16.93
C SER A 90 6.98 -5.61 17.66
N ASN A 91 7.98 -4.79 17.37
CA ASN A 91 8.16 -3.45 17.93
C ASN A 91 7.70 -2.34 16.99
N LEU A 92 7.01 -2.70 15.91
CA LEU A 92 6.43 -1.77 14.92
C LEU A 92 4.92 -1.76 15.03
N GLY A 93 4.31 -0.60 15.02
CA GLY A 93 2.86 -0.48 14.85
C GLY A 93 2.50 -0.60 13.37
N VAL A 94 1.73 -1.60 13.00
CA VAL A 94 1.25 -1.81 11.64
C VAL A 94 -0.25 -1.64 11.60
N LEU A 95 -0.73 -0.73 10.76
CA LEU A 95 -2.13 -0.36 10.68
C LEU A 95 -2.64 -0.42 9.25
N ILE A 96 -3.92 -0.73 9.09
CA ILE A 96 -4.69 -0.56 7.85
C ILE A 96 -5.82 0.42 8.15
N ASN A 97 -5.86 1.53 7.44
CA ASN A 97 -6.83 2.61 7.66
C ASN A 97 -6.89 3.07 9.14
N GLY A 98 -5.74 3.06 9.83
CA GLY A 98 -5.66 3.42 11.24
C GLY A 98 -6.02 2.30 12.22
N VAL A 99 -6.45 1.12 11.74
CA VAL A 99 -6.76 -0.04 12.57
C VAL A 99 -5.54 -0.95 12.69
N PRO A 100 -5.09 -1.28 13.91
CA PRO A 100 -3.95 -2.16 14.14
C PRO A 100 -4.19 -3.57 13.63
N ILE A 101 -3.17 -4.17 13.02
CA ILE A 101 -3.21 -5.54 12.51
C ILE A 101 -2.14 -6.46 13.12
N ASN A 102 -1.36 -5.94 14.05
CA ASN A 102 -0.39 -6.74 14.80
C ASN A 102 -1.09 -7.86 15.56
N GLY A 103 -0.55 -9.06 15.50
CA GLY A 103 -1.05 -10.20 16.26
C GLY A 103 -1.00 -9.93 17.76
N MET A 104 -2.12 -10.19 18.46
CA MET A 104 -2.24 -9.93 19.91
C MET A 104 -1.32 -10.83 20.75
N GLU A 105 -0.95 -11.99 20.21
CA GLU A 105 -0.13 -12.98 20.92
C GLU A 105 1.36 -12.59 20.96
N ASN A 106 1.91 -12.10 19.84
CA ASN A 106 3.35 -11.91 19.69
C ASN A 106 3.74 -10.56 19.04
N GLY A 107 2.78 -9.70 18.77
CA GLY A 107 2.99 -8.39 18.15
C GLY A 107 3.43 -8.43 16.67
N LYS A 108 3.54 -9.61 16.06
CA LYS A 108 4.03 -9.78 14.69
C LYS A 108 2.88 -9.66 13.67
N VAL A 109 3.23 -9.33 12.44
CA VAL A 109 2.32 -9.38 11.28
C VAL A 109 2.75 -10.52 10.38
N TYR A 110 1.83 -11.43 10.10
CA TYR A 110 2.01 -12.51 9.13
C TYR A 110 1.51 -12.02 7.76
N TRP A 111 2.45 -11.67 6.88
CA TRP A 111 2.14 -11.01 5.62
C TRP A 111 1.38 -11.88 4.63
N SER A 112 1.45 -13.18 4.77
CA SER A 112 0.61 -14.11 4.01
C SER A 112 -0.89 -13.84 4.21
N ASN A 113 -1.32 -13.47 5.41
CA ASN A 113 -2.71 -13.12 5.72
C ASN A 113 -3.17 -11.81 5.07
N TRP A 114 -2.22 -11.02 4.55
CA TRP A 114 -2.43 -9.72 3.95
C TRP A 114 -1.97 -9.67 2.48
N SER A 115 -1.94 -10.84 1.84
CA SER A 115 -1.63 -10.95 0.41
C SER A 115 -2.59 -10.09 -0.41
N GLY A 116 -2.08 -9.41 -1.45
CA GLY A 116 -2.86 -8.49 -2.28
C GLY A 116 -3.18 -7.14 -1.65
N LEU A 117 -2.76 -6.87 -0.41
CA LEU A 117 -2.96 -5.57 0.21
C LEU A 117 -2.32 -4.42 -0.59
N SER A 118 -1.20 -4.70 -1.27
CA SER A 118 -0.55 -3.76 -2.18
C SER A 118 -1.44 -3.32 -3.34
N ASP A 119 -2.28 -4.20 -3.87
CA ASP A 119 -3.14 -3.93 -5.04
C ASP A 119 -4.27 -2.94 -4.70
N VAL A 120 -4.65 -2.87 -3.43
CA VAL A 120 -5.72 -2.00 -2.92
C VAL A 120 -5.21 -0.79 -2.14
N SER A 121 -3.90 -0.70 -1.94
CA SER A 121 -3.30 0.43 -1.23
C SER A 121 -3.32 1.69 -2.08
N GLN A 122 -3.78 2.80 -1.51
CA GLN A 122 -3.71 4.15 -2.10
C GLN A 122 -2.35 4.79 -1.83
N PHE A 123 -1.89 4.66 -0.60
CA PHE A 123 -0.53 5.04 -0.19
C PHE A 123 -0.16 4.33 1.11
N ILE A 124 1.14 4.32 1.40
CA ILE A 124 1.68 3.77 2.64
C ILE A 124 2.43 4.89 3.33
N GLN A 125 2.07 5.16 4.57
CA GLN A 125 2.74 6.13 5.42
C GLN A 125 3.64 5.40 6.41
N VAL A 126 4.92 5.75 6.44
CA VAL A 126 5.92 5.18 7.33
C VAL A 126 6.46 6.28 8.23
N GLN A 127 6.16 6.21 9.50
CA GLN A 127 6.71 7.05 10.55
C GLN A 127 7.83 6.30 11.25
N ARG A 128 9.00 6.90 11.34
CA ARG A 128 10.20 6.28 11.89
C ARG A 128 10.50 6.75 13.31
N GLY A 129 10.63 5.78 14.24
CA GLY A 129 10.98 6.05 15.64
C GLY A 129 9.81 6.47 16.49
N LEU A 130 10.12 6.77 17.76
CA LEU A 130 9.18 7.28 18.73
C LEU A 130 8.60 8.61 18.23
N GLY A 131 7.35 8.64 17.99
CA GLY A 131 6.60 9.83 17.68
C GLY A 131 5.29 9.81 18.44
N ALA A 132 4.73 10.98 18.73
CA ALA A 132 3.34 11.06 19.14
C ALA A 132 2.49 10.50 18.00
N SER A 133 2.22 9.20 18.07
CA SER A 133 1.36 8.55 17.10
C SER A 133 -0.04 9.11 17.30
N ALA A 134 -0.54 9.84 16.33
CA ALA A 134 -1.97 10.13 16.24
C ALA A 134 -2.79 8.82 16.02
N LEU A 135 -2.09 7.73 15.80
CA LEU A 135 -2.60 6.41 15.46
C LEU A 135 -2.49 5.53 16.71
N GLY A 136 -3.39 5.53 17.59
CA GLY A 136 -3.69 4.68 18.74
C GLY A 136 -2.69 3.62 19.28
N ILE A 137 -1.58 3.37 18.61
CA ILE A 137 -0.51 2.45 19.08
C ILE A 137 0.82 3.20 19.14
N SER A 138 1.44 3.18 20.32
CA SER A 138 2.83 3.59 20.46
C SER A 138 3.75 2.41 20.15
N SER A 139 4.72 2.61 19.25
CA SER A 139 5.75 1.63 18.95
C SER A 139 7.13 2.26 18.99
N VAL A 140 8.11 1.52 19.51
CA VAL A 140 9.48 2.01 19.68
C VAL A 140 10.19 2.16 18.35
N GLY A 141 9.98 1.23 17.43
CA GLY A 141 10.63 1.20 16.12
C GLY A 141 10.03 2.20 15.14
N GLY A 142 8.74 2.46 15.25
CA GLY A 142 7.98 3.31 14.35
C GLY A 142 6.62 2.73 13.96
N THR A 143 5.88 3.46 13.15
CA THR A 143 4.53 3.09 12.74
C THR A 143 4.41 3.08 11.23
N MET A 144 3.70 2.09 10.71
CA MET A 144 3.36 1.97 9.31
C MET A 144 1.84 1.93 9.17
N ASN A 145 1.28 2.84 8.39
CA ASN A 145 -0.15 2.90 8.11
C ASN A 145 -0.41 2.77 6.62
N MET A 146 -1.17 1.78 6.25
CA MET A 146 -1.61 1.54 4.89
C MET A 146 -3.02 2.10 4.72
N VAL A 147 -3.19 2.99 3.75
CA VAL A 147 -4.48 3.56 3.42
C VAL A 147 -4.98 2.90 2.15
N THR A 148 -6.15 2.29 2.22
CA THR A 148 -6.77 1.59 1.11
C THR A 148 -7.57 2.54 0.22
N LYS A 149 -7.79 2.15 -1.02
CA LYS A 149 -8.62 2.87 -1.99
C LYS A 149 -10.05 3.02 -1.45
N SER A 150 -10.58 4.23 -1.46
CA SER A 150 -11.95 4.55 -1.01
C SER A 150 -12.55 5.65 -1.89
N THR A 151 -13.13 6.70 -1.32
CA THR A 151 -13.75 7.82 -2.07
C THR A 151 -12.77 8.59 -2.95
N GLU A 152 -11.47 8.49 -2.68
CA GLU A 152 -10.40 9.16 -3.44
C GLU A 152 -9.90 8.32 -4.62
N ALA A 153 -10.37 7.08 -4.75
CA ALA A 153 -10.04 6.26 -5.91
C ALA A 153 -10.64 6.88 -7.18
N GLN A 154 -9.83 6.96 -8.22
CA GLN A 154 -10.32 7.43 -9.53
C GLN A 154 -11.31 6.42 -10.10
N LYS A 155 -12.33 6.93 -10.81
CA LYS A 155 -13.26 6.09 -11.56
C LYS A 155 -12.52 5.32 -12.64
N GLY A 156 -12.68 4.00 -12.64
CA GLY A 156 -12.06 3.15 -13.64
C GLY A 156 -11.97 1.70 -13.21
N GLY A 157 -11.37 0.90 -14.06
CA GLY A 157 -11.06 -0.50 -13.80
C GLY A 157 -9.68 -0.84 -14.31
N SER A 158 -9.05 -1.82 -13.71
CA SER A 158 -7.78 -2.37 -14.17
C SER A 158 -7.81 -3.89 -14.13
N ALA A 159 -7.12 -4.49 -15.10
CA ALA A 159 -6.83 -5.91 -15.10
C ALA A 159 -5.31 -6.09 -15.20
N TYR A 160 -4.77 -6.91 -14.35
CA TYR A 160 -3.34 -7.21 -14.31
C TYR A 160 -3.13 -8.71 -14.49
N PHE A 161 -2.18 -9.04 -15.33
CA PHE A 161 -1.66 -10.38 -15.50
C PHE A 161 -0.14 -10.36 -15.36
N GLY A 162 0.40 -11.17 -14.48
CA GLY A 162 1.84 -11.30 -14.23
C GLY A 162 2.29 -12.74 -14.32
N ILE A 163 3.46 -12.95 -14.90
CA ILE A 163 4.18 -14.23 -14.91
C ILE A 163 5.61 -13.99 -14.43
N GLY A 164 6.21 -14.99 -13.83
CA GLY A 164 7.58 -14.88 -13.32
C GLY A 164 8.25 -16.22 -13.17
N ASN A 165 9.42 -16.23 -12.55
CA ASN A 165 10.16 -17.43 -12.25
C ASN A 165 9.37 -18.35 -11.29
N ASP A 166 9.77 -19.61 -11.20
CA ASP A 166 9.24 -20.58 -10.27
C ASP A 166 7.70 -20.75 -10.39
N GLY A 167 7.20 -20.74 -11.63
CA GLY A 167 5.77 -20.93 -11.91
C GLY A 167 4.88 -19.79 -11.45
N PHE A 168 5.44 -18.64 -11.05
CA PHE A 168 4.65 -17.49 -10.59
C PHE A 168 3.65 -17.03 -11.63
N ARG A 169 2.38 -16.93 -11.21
CA ARG A 169 1.28 -16.34 -11.98
C ARG A 169 0.41 -15.50 -11.06
N LYS A 170 0.09 -14.32 -11.53
CA LYS A 170 -0.83 -13.41 -10.82
C LYS A 170 -1.89 -12.90 -11.78
N TYR A 171 -3.14 -12.98 -11.35
CA TYR A 171 -4.30 -12.40 -12.00
C TYR A 171 -4.96 -11.45 -11.03
N SER A 172 -5.24 -10.23 -11.45
CA SER A 172 -5.93 -9.26 -10.60
C SER A 172 -6.87 -8.42 -11.42
N VAL A 173 -8.06 -8.18 -10.89
CA VAL A 173 -9.06 -7.29 -11.49
C VAL A 173 -9.54 -6.34 -10.41
N SER A 174 -9.57 -5.06 -10.73
CA SER A 174 -10.11 -4.04 -9.84
C SER A 174 -11.05 -3.11 -10.57
N PHE A 175 -12.03 -2.59 -9.84
CA PHE A 175 -12.99 -1.63 -10.33
C PHE A 175 -13.29 -0.59 -9.24
N SER A 176 -13.42 0.68 -9.64
CA SER A 176 -13.86 1.76 -8.77
C SER A 176 -14.84 2.68 -9.51
N THR A 177 -15.91 3.05 -8.83
CA THR A 177 -16.85 4.05 -9.36
C THR A 177 -16.28 5.46 -9.28
N GLY A 178 -15.22 5.69 -8.48
CA GLY A 178 -14.88 7.00 -7.98
C GLY A 178 -15.97 7.56 -7.07
N LEU A 179 -15.83 8.79 -6.64
CA LEU A 179 -16.88 9.50 -5.91
C LEU A 179 -17.97 9.92 -6.90
N MET A 180 -19.19 9.42 -6.70
CA MET A 180 -20.35 9.75 -7.50
C MET A 180 -21.02 11.04 -6.97
N ASP A 181 -21.80 11.74 -7.80
CA ASP A 181 -22.48 12.98 -7.45
C ASP A 181 -23.41 12.85 -6.24
N ASN A 182 -23.95 11.65 -6.02
CA ASN A 182 -24.75 11.34 -4.84
C ASN A 182 -23.93 11.06 -3.58
N GLY A 183 -22.61 11.25 -3.61
CA GLY A 183 -21.68 11.08 -2.51
C GLY A 183 -21.29 9.63 -2.19
N TRP A 184 -21.68 8.65 -2.99
CA TRP A 184 -21.24 7.26 -2.84
C TRP A 184 -19.94 6.99 -3.61
N ALA A 185 -19.13 6.08 -3.08
CA ALA A 185 -18.01 5.48 -3.79
C ALA A 185 -17.94 4.00 -3.49
N ILE A 186 -17.70 3.19 -4.51
CA ILE A 186 -17.59 1.73 -4.42
C ILE A 186 -16.28 1.32 -5.09
N THR A 187 -15.48 0.54 -4.39
CA THR A 187 -14.27 -0.06 -4.94
C THR A 187 -14.30 -1.56 -4.67
N PHE A 188 -13.98 -2.35 -5.67
CA PHE A 188 -13.86 -3.80 -5.59
C PHE A 188 -12.56 -4.26 -6.22
N MET A 189 -11.93 -5.31 -5.66
CA MET A 189 -10.79 -6.00 -6.25
C MET A 189 -10.84 -7.48 -5.92
N GLY A 190 -10.45 -8.30 -6.90
CA GLY A 190 -10.18 -9.71 -6.73
C GLY A 190 -8.86 -10.11 -7.37
N SER A 191 -8.08 -10.96 -6.74
CA SER A 191 -6.86 -11.50 -7.31
C SER A 191 -6.63 -12.97 -6.96
N LEU A 192 -5.89 -13.63 -7.84
CA LEU A 192 -5.36 -14.98 -7.66
C LEU A 192 -3.85 -14.92 -7.86
N ASN A 193 -3.11 -15.54 -6.98
CA ASN A 193 -1.66 -15.60 -7.00
C ASN A 193 -1.21 -17.05 -6.77
N THR A 194 -0.45 -17.62 -7.70
CA THR A 194 0.05 -19.00 -7.62
C THR A 194 1.53 -19.07 -7.95
N GLY A 195 2.22 -20.09 -7.45
CA GLY A 195 3.62 -20.33 -7.76
C GLY A 195 4.14 -21.61 -7.14
N ASP A 196 5.26 -22.12 -7.71
CA ASP A 196 5.95 -23.31 -7.18
C ASP A 196 6.90 -22.96 -6.02
N GLY A 197 7.19 -21.64 -5.86
CA GLY A 197 8.14 -21.13 -4.88
C GLY A 197 9.59 -21.33 -5.29
N TYR A 198 10.49 -20.48 -4.76
CA TYR A 198 11.92 -20.54 -5.04
C TYR A 198 12.58 -21.84 -4.56
N VAL A 199 12.10 -22.40 -3.45
CA VAL A 199 12.60 -23.62 -2.86
C VAL A 199 11.65 -24.78 -3.24
N LYS A 200 12.20 -25.88 -3.73
CA LYS A 200 11.40 -27.06 -4.10
C LYS A 200 10.50 -27.51 -2.94
N GLY A 201 9.19 -27.62 -3.21
CA GLY A 201 8.18 -28.00 -2.21
C GLY A 201 7.64 -26.83 -1.38
N THR A 202 7.74 -25.59 -1.88
CA THR A 202 7.12 -24.39 -1.28
C THR A 202 6.06 -23.78 -2.18
N ASN A 203 5.34 -24.61 -2.92
CA ASN A 203 4.26 -24.18 -3.78
C ASN A 203 3.10 -23.55 -2.97
N TYR A 204 2.41 -22.61 -3.59
CA TYR A 204 1.36 -21.83 -2.94
C TYR A 204 0.26 -21.43 -3.94
N GLU A 205 -0.90 -21.19 -3.37
CA GLU A 205 -2.03 -20.55 -4.03
C GLU A 205 -2.72 -19.62 -3.03
N GLY A 206 -2.90 -18.36 -3.41
CA GLY A 206 -3.53 -17.34 -2.60
C GLY A 206 -4.59 -16.58 -3.39
N TRP A 207 -5.76 -16.40 -2.79
CA TRP A 207 -6.85 -15.57 -3.28
C TRP A 207 -6.88 -14.28 -2.47
N THR A 208 -7.27 -13.20 -3.09
CA THR A 208 -7.52 -11.96 -2.36
C THR A 208 -8.82 -11.36 -2.86
N TYR A 209 -9.63 -10.90 -1.94
CA TYR A 209 -10.78 -10.07 -2.25
C TYR A 209 -10.77 -8.82 -1.38
N PHE A 210 -11.19 -7.72 -1.97
CA PHE A 210 -11.35 -6.44 -1.31
C PHE A 210 -12.62 -5.78 -1.78
N GLY A 211 -13.35 -5.19 -0.86
CA GLY A 211 -14.52 -4.38 -1.13
C GLY A 211 -14.56 -3.18 -0.21
N ASN A 212 -14.79 -2.00 -0.76
CA ASN A 212 -15.02 -0.79 -0.01
C ASN A 212 -16.28 -0.10 -0.52
N ILE A 213 -17.19 0.24 0.39
CA ILE A 213 -18.36 1.07 0.12
C ILE A 213 -18.28 2.25 1.06
N SER A 214 -18.24 3.44 0.50
CA SER A 214 -18.11 4.67 1.26
C SER A 214 -19.21 5.66 0.87
N LYS A 215 -19.64 6.47 1.86
CA LYS A 215 -20.63 7.54 1.69
C LYS A 215 -20.10 8.80 2.33
N VAL A 216 -19.95 9.86 1.56
CA VAL A 216 -19.78 11.22 2.07
C VAL A 216 -21.16 11.75 2.43
N ILE A 217 -21.39 12.01 3.71
CA ILE A 217 -22.66 12.51 4.23
C ILE A 217 -22.67 14.04 4.15
N ASN A 218 -21.58 14.66 4.58
CA ASN A 218 -21.31 16.10 4.51
C ASN A 218 -19.80 16.35 4.65
N ASP A 219 -19.38 17.60 4.69
CA ASP A 219 -17.95 17.99 4.76
C ASP A 219 -17.23 17.50 6.03
N HIS A 220 -17.96 17.08 7.05
CA HIS A 220 -17.42 16.64 8.33
C HIS A 220 -17.59 15.14 8.59
N HIS A 221 -18.49 14.47 7.85
CA HIS A 221 -18.86 13.07 8.11
C HIS A 221 -18.75 12.22 6.86
N LYS A 222 -17.96 11.17 6.96
CA LYS A 222 -17.80 10.11 5.96
C LYS A 222 -18.00 8.77 6.65
N LEU A 223 -18.84 7.92 6.08
CA LEU A 223 -18.99 6.53 6.49
C LEU A 223 -18.29 5.64 5.48
N SER A 224 -17.54 4.64 5.96
CA SER A 224 -16.85 3.68 5.10
C SER A 224 -16.95 2.28 5.69
N LEU A 225 -17.36 1.34 4.85
CA LEU A 225 -17.36 -0.09 5.15
C LEU A 225 -16.32 -0.75 4.26
N THR A 226 -15.34 -1.42 4.87
CA THR A 226 -14.29 -2.14 4.16
C THR A 226 -14.29 -3.60 4.55
N ALA A 227 -14.24 -4.48 3.54
CA ALA A 227 -14.06 -5.91 3.71
C ALA A 227 -12.79 -6.33 2.96
N PHE A 228 -11.97 -7.16 3.60
CA PHE A 228 -10.75 -7.71 3.03
C PHE A 228 -10.58 -9.15 3.47
N GLY A 229 -10.11 -10.01 2.57
CA GLY A 229 -9.71 -11.37 2.89
C GLY A 229 -8.67 -11.90 1.93
N ALA A 230 -7.80 -12.76 2.46
CA ALA A 230 -6.69 -13.38 1.73
C ALA A 230 -6.62 -14.89 2.04
N PRO A 231 -7.65 -15.68 1.68
CA PRO A 231 -7.60 -17.12 1.84
C PRO A 231 -6.46 -17.70 0.99
N GLN A 232 -5.73 -18.64 1.58
CA GLN A 232 -4.53 -19.17 0.96
C GLN A 232 -4.22 -20.58 1.47
N TRP A 233 -3.47 -21.31 0.68
CA TRP A 233 -2.71 -22.45 1.15
C TRP A 233 -1.27 -22.37 0.61
N HIS A 234 -0.33 -22.83 1.38
CA HIS A 234 1.07 -22.91 0.97
C HIS A 234 1.79 -24.01 1.73
N ASN A 235 2.77 -24.59 1.07
CA ASN A 235 3.70 -25.48 1.72
C ASN A 235 4.86 -24.67 2.28
N GLN A 236 5.30 -25.04 3.48
CA GLN A 236 6.41 -24.41 4.16
C GLN A 236 7.45 -25.45 4.53
N ARG A 237 8.73 -25.14 4.34
CA ARG A 237 9.81 -25.93 4.88
C ARG A 237 10.02 -25.60 6.34
N SER A 238 9.92 -26.61 7.19
CA SER A 238 10.36 -26.48 8.57
C SER A 238 11.90 -26.37 8.61
N THR A 239 12.43 -25.33 9.23
CA THR A 239 13.83 -25.30 9.63
C THR A 239 13.97 -26.26 10.80
N MET A 240 14.60 -27.42 10.56
CA MET A 240 15.07 -28.24 11.70
C MET A 240 16.21 -27.48 12.36
N HIS A 241 16.04 -27.19 13.63
CA HIS A 241 17.10 -26.72 14.53
C HIS A 241 17.79 -27.91 15.14
#